data_a633213cdd9ace693b904cb783a39e00
#
_entry.id   a633213cdd9ace693b904cb783a39e00
#
_cell.length_a   1.000
_cell.length_b   1.000
_cell.length_c   1.000
_cell.angle_alpha   90.00
_cell.angle_beta   90.00
_cell.angle_gamma   90.00
#
_symmetry.space_group_name_H-M   'P 1'
#
loop_
_entity.id
_entity.type
_entity.pdbx_description
1 polymer ?
#
loop_
_entity_poly.entity_id
_entity_poly.type
_entity_poly.pdbx_seq_one_letter_code
_entity_poly.pdbx_strand_id
1 'polypeptide(L)'
;MIKAVIFDLDNTLLDFIKMKREAVLNALLSMNEAGLEIEIEDSYKQVMSIYESEGWEHQLVFNKFLKDKIGYVDNKYLAAAIVAYRRGKEANLKAYPNVHRTLNHLMKNGIKLAIVSDAPSREAWMRIYYLNLHHMFDAVVTFDDSKERKPSPKPFNLVLKKLGLSKDEVVMIG
;
A
#
# COMPACT_ATOMS: atom_id res chain seq x y z
N MET A 1 28.90 0.25 13.68
CA MET A 1 28.81 -0.39 12.34
C MET A 1 27.36 -0.71 12.07
N ILE A 2 26.83 -0.41 10.88
CA ILE A 2 25.43 -0.69 10.50
C ILE A 2 25.24 -2.20 10.32
N LYS A 3 24.22 -2.75 10.97
CA LYS A 3 23.89 -4.19 10.97
C LYS A 3 22.51 -4.48 10.34
N ALA A 4 21.64 -3.46 10.24
CA ALA A 4 20.36 -3.62 9.58
C ALA A 4 19.95 -2.38 8.81
N VAL A 5 19.10 -2.59 7.78
CA VAL A 5 18.39 -1.54 7.06
C VAL A 5 16.89 -1.78 7.25
N ILE A 6 16.21 -0.73 7.73
CA ILE A 6 14.77 -0.69 7.87
C ILE A 6 14.22 0.07 6.66
N PHE A 7 13.22 -0.48 5.98
CA PHE A 7 12.57 0.15 4.84
C PHE A 7 11.14 0.54 5.18
N ASP A 8 10.69 1.67 4.69
CA ASP A 8 9.28 1.86 4.45
C ASP A 8 8.83 0.97 3.29
N LEU A 9 7.53 0.73 3.19
CA LEU A 9 6.97 -0.14 2.15
C LEU A 9 6.42 0.67 0.98
N ASP A 10 5.39 1.48 1.24
CA ASP A 10 4.65 2.20 0.22
C ASP A 10 5.43 3.43 -0.27
N ASN A 11 5.55 3.59 -1.59
CA ASN A 11 6.37 4.63 -2.24
C ASN A 11 7.87 4.57 -1.92
N THR A 12 8.33 3.48 -1.32
CA THR A 12 9.75 3.19 -1.07
C THR A 12 10.19 1.91 -1.75
N LEU A 13 9.52 0.80 -1.51
CA LEU A 13 9.78 -0.47 -2.20
C LEU A 13 8.85 -0.70 -3.40
N LEU A 14 7.70 -0.05 -3.45
CA LEU A 14 6.71 -0.11 -4.52
C LEU A 14 6.09 1.26 -4.78
N ASP A 15 5.58 1.46 -5.99
CA ASP A 15 4.86 2.67 -6.38
C ASP A 15 3.37 2.55 -6.02
N PHE A 16 3.08 2.83 -4.74
CA PHE A 16 1.72 2.75 -4.21
C PHE A 16 0.77 3.77 -4.87
N ILE A 17 1.24 4.99 -5.08
CA ILE A 17 0.41 6.06 -5.66
C ILE A 17 0.01 5.69 -7.09
N LYS A 18 0.94 5.23 -7.91
CA LYS A 18 0.65 4.79 -9.27
C LYS A 18 -0.31 3.61 -9.28
N MET A 19 -0.03 2.58 -8.46
CA MET A 19 -0.92 1.42 -8.33
C MET A 19 -2.34 1.85 -7.96
N LYS A 20 -2.50 2.74 -6.99
CA LYS A 20 -3.79 3.24 -6.52
C LYS A 20 -4.53 4.00 -7.61
N ARG A 21 -3.82 4.93 -8.29
CA ARG A 21 -4.35 5.71 -9.40
C ARG A 21 -4.91 4.82 -10.52
N GLU A 22 -4.10 3.88 -11.01
CA GLU A 22 -4.49 2.98 -12.09
C GLU A 22 -5.68 2.09 -11.68
N ALA A 23 -5.70 1.62 -10.43
CA ALA A 23 -6.82 0.82 -9.92
C ALA A 23 -8.13 1.63 -9.88
N VAL A 24 -8.10 2.89 -9.43
CA VAL A 24 -9.27 3.77 -9.40
C VAL A 24 -9.75 4.11 -10.81
N LEU A 25 -8.84 4.45 -11.72
CA LEU A 25 -9.19 4.73 -13.12
C LEU A 25 -9.88 3.52 -13.77
N ASN A 26 -9.33 2.31 -13.60
CA ASN A 26 -9.96 1.09 -14.13
C ASN A 26 -11.36 0.87 -13.55
N ALA A 27 -11.58 1.15 -12.26
CA ALA A 27 -12.89 1.04 -11.64
C ALA A 27 -13.91 2.00 -12.25
N LEU A 28 -13.52 3.27 -12.45
CA LEU A 28 -14.38 4.29 -13.03
C LEU A 28 -14.73 3.98 -14.49
N LEU A 29 -13.74 3.58 -15.28
CA LEU A 29 -13.96 3.16 -16.67
C LEU A 29 -14.93 1.99 -16.74
N SER A 30 -14.77 0.98 -15.87
CA SER A 30 -15.67 -0.18 -15.85
C SER A 30 -17.09 0.17 -15.40
N MET A 31 -17.27 1.12 -14.48
CA MET A 31 -18.61 1.64 -14.15
C MET A 31 -19.23 2.37 -15.34
N ASN A 32 -18.46 3.17 -16.06
CA ASN A 32 -18.93 3.88 -17.25
C ASN A 32 -19.35 2.91 -18.37
N GLU A 33 -18.51 1.92 -18.66
CA GLU A 33 -18.83 0.83 -19.61
C GLU A 33 -20.06 0.03 -19.21
N ALA A 34 -20.33 -0.12 -17.90
CA ALA A 34 -21.53 -0.75 -17.38
C ALA A 34 -22.79 0.11 -17.54
N GLY A 35 -22.66 1.36 -18.00
CA GLY A 35 -23.75 2.30 -18.28
C GLY A 35 -23.94 3.40 -17.23
N LEU A 36 -23.01 3.58 -16.29
CA LEU A 36 -23.02 4.74 -15.41
C LEU A 36 -22.44 5.94 -16.15
N GLU A 37 -23.28 6.90 -16.54
CA GLU A 37 -22.85 8.13 -17.21
C GLU A 37 -22.09 9.03 -16.24
N ILE A 38 -20.75 8.99 -16.32
CA ILE A 38 -19.85 9.79 -15.51
C ILE A 38 -18.73 10.40 -16.36
N GLU A 39 -18.30 11.59 -15.95
CA GLU A 39 -17.06 12.17 -16.44
C GLU A 39 -15.90 11.61 -15.61
N ILE A 40 -14.92 10.98 -16.26
CA ILE A 40 -13.88 10.16 -15.60
C ILE A 40 -12.96 11.01 -14.74
N GLU A 41 -12.51 12.17 -15.24
CA GLU A 41 -11.54 13.00 -14.51
C GLU A 41 -12.12 13.58 -13.22
N ASP A 42 -13.35 14.09 -13.26
CA ASP A 42 -14.02 14.63 -12.09
C ASP A 42 -14.42 13.53 -11.10
N SER A 43 -14.87 12.39 -11.61
CA SER A 43 -15.14 11.21 -10.78
C SER A 43 -13.90 10.68 -10.10
N TYR A 44 -12.74 10.72 -10.78
CA TYR A 44 -11.45 10.37 -10.19
C TYR A 44 -11.10 11.28 -9.01
N LYS A 45 -11.23 12.61 -9.17
CA LYS A 45 -11.00 13.58 -8.09
C LYS A 45 -11.92 13.30 -6.89
N GLN A 46 -13.21 12.99 -7.14
CA GLN A 46 -14.18 12.66 -6.08
C GLN A 46 -13.75 11.39 -5.32
N VAL A 47 -13.42 10.32 -6.03
CA VAL A 47 -12.97 9.06 -5.40
C VAL A 47 -11.68 9.27 -4.60
N MET A 48 -10.73 10.03 -5.14
CA MET A 48 -9.47 10.34 -4.43
C MET A 48 -9.72 11.17 -3.18
N SER A 49 -10.62 12.14 -3.21
CA SER A 49 -11.02 12.92 -2.03
C SER A 49 -11.63 12.05 -0.93
N ILE A 50 -12.41 11.02 -1.29
CA ILE A 50 -12.91 10.05 -0.31
C ILE A 50 -11.74 9.28 0.34
N TYR A 51 -10.75 8.83 -0.43
CA TYR A 51 -9.56 8.18 0.14
C TYR A 51 -8.76 9.10 1.05
N GLU A 52 -8.60 10.38 0.70
CA GLU A 52 -7.91 11.36 1.53
C GLU A 52 -8.61 11.61 2.87
N SER A 53 -9.94 11.64 2.87
CA SER A 53 -10.72 11.88 4.09
C SER A 53 -10.92 10.65 4.97
N GLU A 54 -11.13 9.48 4.37
CA GLU A 54 -11.48 8.23 5.07
C GLU A 54 -10.28 7.28 5.26
N GLY A 55 -9.16 7.58 4.59
CA GLY A 55 -7.94 6.75 4.59
C GLY A 55 -7.79 5.88 3.34
N TRP A 56 -6.54 5.67 2.96
CA TRP A 56 -6.14 4.98 1.73
C TRP A 56 -6.62 3.53 1.60
N GLU A 57 -6.99 2.89 2.71
CA GLU A 57 -7.50 1.51 2.75
C GLU A 57 -9.01 1.43 3.04
N HIS A 58 -9.72 2.55 2.87
CA HIS A 58 -11.18 2.56 3.04
C HIS A 58 -11.87 1.61 2.05
N GLN A 59 -12.65 0.65 2.58
CA GLN A 59 -13.22 -0.43 1.76
C GLN A 59 -14.52 -0.03 1.04
N LEU A 60 -15.21 1.00 1.53
CA LEU A 60 -16.53 1.42 1.02
C LEU A 60 -16.47 2.65 0.12
N VAL A 61 -15.32 2.94 -0.49
CA VAL A 61 -15.12 4.15 -1.31
C VAL A 61 -16.08 4.21 -2.48
N PHE A 62 -16.28 3.11 -3.20
CA PHE A 62 -17.21 3.08 -4.35
C PHE A 62 -18.67 3.10 -3.94
N ASN A 63 -19.02 2.56 -2.76
CA ASN A 63 -20.35 2.70 -2.18
C ASN A 63 -20.66 4.18 -1.91
N LYS A 64 -19.70 4.90 -1.30
CA LYS A 64 -19.85 6.33 -1.00
C LYS A 64 -19.94 7.15 -2.30
N PHE A 65 -19.02 6.90 -3.23
CA PHE A 65 -19.03 7.54 -4.55
C PHE A 65 -20.38 7.37 -5.28
N LEU A 66 -20.91 6.14 -5.35
CA LEU A 66 -22.20 5.89 -6.00
C LEU A 66 -23.36 6.59 -5.29
N LYS A 67 -23.36 6.57 -3.96
CA LYS A 67 -24.38 7.30 -3.17
C LYS A 67 -24.37 8.79 -3.44
N ASP A 68 -23.18 9.39 -3.53
CA ASP A 68 -23.03 10.83 -3.80
C ASP A 68 -23.39 11.17 -5.26
N LYS A 69 -23.14 10.24 -6.20
CA LYS A 69 -23.34 10.47 -7.65
C LYS A 69 -24.78 10.25 -8.12
N ILE A 70 -25.42 9.19 -7.65
CA ILE A 70 -26.76 8.76 -8.13
C ILE A 70 -27.79 8.57 -7.00
N GLY A 71 -27.42 8.88 -5.75
CA GLY A 71 -28.33 8.83 -4.58
C GLY A 71 -28.44 7.45 -3.92
N TYR A 72 -27.98 6.36 -4.53
CA TYR A 72 -28.06 4.99 -4.03
C TYR A 72 -26.87 4.15 -4.48
N VAL A 73 -26.73 2.95 -3.92
CA VAL A 73 -25.69 1.98 -4.33
C VAL A 73 -26.31 0.98 -5.29
N ASP A 74 -25.96 1.09 -6.58
CA ASP A 74 -26.32 0.09 -7.57
C ASP A 74 -25.28 -1.03 -7.57
N ASN A 75 -25.72 -2.26 -7.36
CA ASN A 75 -24.85 -3.42 -7.28
C ASN A 75 -24.16 -3.79 -8.60
N LYS A 76 -24.73 -3.45 -9.75
CA LYS A 76 -24.10 -3.67 -11.07
C LYS A 76 -22.85 -2.79 -11.19
N TYR A 77 -22.98 -1.49 -10.91
CA TYR A 77 -21.87 -0.55 -10.98
C TYR A 77 -20.83 -0.82 -9.89
N LEU A 78 -21.29 -1.15 -8.68
CA LEU A 78 -20.40 -1.50 -7.58
C LEU A 78 -19.55 -2.76 -7.91
N ALA A 79 -20.18 -3.79 -8.45
CA ALA A 79 -19.47 -5.02 -8.85
C ALA A 79 -18.46 -4.74 -9.98
N ALA A 80 -18.84 -3.96 -10.99
CA ALA A 80 -17.95 -3.52 -12.06
C ALA A 80 -16.70 -2.81 -11.49
N ALA A 81 -16.92 -1.84 -10.58
CA ALA A 81 -15.85 -1.11 -9.93
C ALA A 81 -14.92 -2.02 -9.12
N ILE A 82 -15.47 -2.88 -8.26
CA ILE A 82 -14.66 -3.76 -7.40
C ILE A 82 -13.80 -4.71 -8.22
N VAL A 83 -14.37 -5.35 -9.25
CA VAL A 83 -13.65 -6.29 -10.11
C VAL A 83 -12.52 -5.59 -10.86
N ALA A 84 -12.82 -4.45 -11.50
CA ALA A 84 -11.83 -3.70 -12.26
C ALA A 84 -10.74 -3.08 -11.35
N TYR A 85 -11.12 -2.57 -10.17
CA TYR A 85 -10.17 -2.07 -9.17
C TYR A 85 -9.17 -3.16 -8.74
N ARG A 86 -9.66 -4.36 -8.41
CA ARG A 86 -8.80 -5.48 -8.01
C ARG A 86 -7.81 -5.84 -9.11
N ARG A 87 -8.28 -5.99 -10.34
CA ARG A 87 -7.43 -6.28 -11.51
C ARG A 87 -6.40 -5.17 -11.74
N GLY A 88 -6.81 -3.91 -11.68
CA GLY A 88 -5.93 -2.75 -11.81
C GLY A 88 -4.88 -2.69 -10.71
N LYS A 89 -5.27 -2.96 -9.46
CA LYS A 89 -4.36 -3.06 -8.32
C LYS A 89 -3.30 -4.14 -8.55
N GLU A 90 -3.69 -5.35 -8.90
CA GLU A 90 -2.79 -6.47 -9.14
C GLU A 90 -1.84 -6.21 -10.31
N ALA A 91 -2.32 -5.68 -11.42
CA ALA A 91 -1.52 -5.39 -12.61
C ALA A 91 -0.44 -4.32 -12.36
N ASN A 92 -0.69 -3.40 -11.44
CA ASN A 92 0.18 -2.25 -11.15
C ASN A 92 0.94 -2.36 -9.82
N LEU A 93 0.74 -3.42 -9.04
CA LEU A 93 1.50 -3.69 -7.82
C LEU A 93 2.87 -4.24 -8.18
N LYS A 94 3.83 -3.34 -8.39
CA LYS A 94 5.19 -3.66 -8.82
C LYS A 94 6.22 -2.99 -7.93
N ALA A 95 7.31 -3.70 -7.65
CA ALA A 95 8.46 -3.10 -6.98
C ALA A 95 9.12 -2.05 -7.87
N TYR A 96 9.71 -1.04 -7.24
CA TYR A 96 10.59 -0.12 -7.96
C TYR A 96 11.77 -0.86 -8.61
N PRO A 97 12.34 -0.30 -9.70
CA PRO A 97 13.54 -0.88 -10.31
C PRO A 97 14.65 -1.11 -9.29
N ASN A 98 15.32 -2.24 -9.41
CA ASN A 98 16.45 -2.68 -8.57
C ASN A 98 16.14 -3.01 -7.10
N VAL A 99 14.91 -2.95 -6.62
CA VAL A 99 14.54 -3.34 -5.24
C VAL A 99 15.09 -4.73 -4.90
N HIS A 100 14.71 -5.76 -5.66
CA HIS A 100 15.19 -7.14 -5.43
C HIS A 100 16.71 -7.24 -5.45
N ARG A 101 17.38 -6.54 -6.39
CA ARG A 101 18.84 -6.54 -6.49
C ARG A 101 19.48 -5.93 -5.25
N THR A 102 18.96 -4.80 -4.78
CA THR A 102 19.46 -4.09 -3.60
C THR A 102 19.28 -4.91 -2.33
N LEU A 103 18.07 -5.45 -2.11
CA LEU A 103 17.78 -6.29 -0.94
C LEU A 103 18.67 -7.54 -0.92
N ASN A 104 18.81 -8.23 -2.05
CA ASN A 104 19.71 -9.38 -2.17
C ASN A 104 21.19 -9.01 -1.91
N HIS A 105 21.65 -7.85 -2.37
CA HIS A 105 23.00 -7.38 -2.10
C HIS A 105 23.25 -7.14 -0.61
N LEU A 106 22.30 -6.48 0.08
CA LEU A 106 22.37 -6.25 1.52
C LEU A 106 22.41 -7.56 2.31
N MET A 107 21.52 -8.51 1.98
CA MET A 107 21.49 -9.84 2.62
C MET A 107 22.82 -10.60 2.44
N LYS A 108 23.39 -10.60 1.23
CA LYS A 108 24.69 -11.24 0.95
C LYS A 108 25.84 -10.63 1.75
N ASN A 109 25.73 -9.38 2.17
CA ASN A 109 26.70 -8.71 3.04
C ASN A 109 26.38 -8.85 4.54
N GLY A 110 25.45 -9.72 4.92
CA GLY A 110 25.11 -9.99 6.31
C GLY A 110 24.29 -8.89 6.98
N ILE A 111 23.68 -7.98 6.19
CA ILE A 111 22.83 -6.91 6.70
C ILE A 111 21.41 -7.46 6.86
N LYS A 112 20.86 -7.36 8.07
CA LYS A 112 19.44 -7.68 8.34
C LYS A 112 18.53 -6.68 7.66
N LEU A 113 17.38 -7.16 7.20
CA LEU A 113 16.38 -6.33 6.53
C LEU A 113 15.07 -6.27 7.35
N ALA A 114 14.48 -5.11 7.47
CA ALA A 114 13.19 -4.98 8.11
C ALA A 114 12.28 -3.99 7.39
N ILE A 115 10.98 -4.11 7.64
CA ILE A 115 9.96 -3.16 7.17
C ILE A 115 9.29 -2.49 8.37
N VAL A 116 9.07 -1.17 8.26
CA VAL A 116 8.15 -0.39 9.11
C VAL A 116 7.16 0.33 8.23
N SER A 117 5.91 -0.12 8.24
CA SER A 117 4.83 0.41 7.38
C SER A 117 3.66 0.95 8.21
N ASP A 118 3.06 2.06 7.73
CA ASP A 118 1.83 2.62 8.30
C ASP A 118 0.56 1.94 7.79
N ALA A 119 0.69 0.97 6.89
CA ALA A 119 -0.42 0.17 6.39
C ALA A 119 -0.91 -0.84 7.43
N PRO A 120 -2.21 -1.20 7.42
CA PRO A 120 -2.71 -2.34 8.18
C PRO A 120 -1.97 -3.63 7.81
N SER A 121 -1.84 -4.55 8.77
CA SER A 121 -1.05 -5.78 8.61
C SER A 121 -1.44 -6.59 7.37
N ARG A 122 -2.73 -6.82 7.17
CA ARG A 122 -3.22 -7.58 6.01
C ARG A 122 -2.77 -6.96 4.69
N GLU A 123 -2.91 -5.63 4.56
CA GLU A 123 -2.59 -4.92 3.32
C GLU A 123 -1.07 -4.88 3.08
N ALA A 124 -0.28 -4.67 4.14
CA ALA A 124 1.18 -4.70 4.05
C ALA A 124 1.68 -6.09 3.62
N TRP A 125 1.20 -7.16 4.26
CA TRP A 125 1.60 -8.53 3.92
C TRP A 125 1.14 -8.95 2.52
N MET A 126 -0.06 -8.54 2.07
CA MET A 126 -0.49 -8.77 0.69
C MET A 126 0.49 -8.15 -0.31
N ARG A 127 0.93 -6.91 -0.10
CA ARG A 127 1.95 -6.25 -0.95
C ARG A 127 3.27 -7.00 -0.93
N ILE A 128 3.77 -7.37 0.25
CA ILE A 128 5.02 -8.12 0.42
C ILE A 128 4.96 -9.46 -0.33
N TYR A 129 3.85 -10.18 -0.26
CA TYR A 129 3.66 -11.45 -0.99
C TYR A 129 3.57 -11.24 -2.51
N TYR A 130 2.78 -10.27 -2.99
CA TYR A 130 2.69 -9.95 -4.43
C TYR A 130 4.04 -9.59 -5.04
N LEU A 131 4.89 -8.91 -4.27
CA LEU A 131 6.24 -8.53 -4.70
C LEU A 131 7.27 -9.65 -4.57
N ASN A 132 6.89 -10.83 -4.06
CA ASN A 132 7.80 -11.94 -3.74
C ASN A 132 8.93 -11.54 -2.77
N LEU A 133 8.64 -10.66 -1.82
CA LEU A 133 9.59 -10.15 -0.82
C LEU A 133 9.43 -10.81 0.56
N HIS A 134 8.45 -11.70 0.75
CA HIS A 134 8.05 -12.23 2.05
C HIS A 134 9.14 -13.02 2.79
N HIS A 135 10.15 -13.52 2.07
CA HIS A 135 11.26 -14.28 2.63
C HIS A 135 12.56 -13.46 2.83
N MET A 136 12.53 -12.16 2.55
CA MET A 136 13.72 -11.30 2.57
C MET A 136 13.88 -10.52 3.88
N PHE A 137 12.86 -10.43 4.70
CA PHE A 137 12.84 -9.56 5.88
C PHE A 137 12.89 -10.35 7.19
N ASP A 138 13.86 -9.98 8.05
CA ASP A 138 14.00 -10.52 9.40
C ASP A 138 12.91 -10.02 10.36
N ALA A 139 12.37 -8.83 10.10
CA ALA A 139 11.28 -8.25 10.88
C ALA A 139 10.36 -7.38 10.03
N VAL A 140 9.07 -7.46 10.29
CA VAL A 140 8.05 -6.57 9.73
C VAL A 140 7.24 -6.00 10.89
N VAL A 141 7.07 -4.67 10.88
CA VAL A 141 6.21 -3.92 11.81
C VAL A 141 5.23 -3.09 10.98
N THR A 142 3.96 -3.27 11.27
CA THR A 142 2.85 -2.61 10.58
C THR A 142 2.10 -1.70 11.55
N PHE A 143 1.10 -0.95 11.04
CA PHE A 143 0.22 -0.17 11.89
C PHE A 143 -0.44 -1.02 13.00
N ASP A 144 -0.85 -2.24 12.68
CA ASP A 144 -1.54 -3.09 13.65
C ASP A 144 -0.65 -3.57 14.80
N ASP A 145 0.67 -3.65 14.58
CA ASP A 145 1.64 -3.99 15.62
C ASP A 145 1.87 -2.84 16.58
N SER A 146 2.02 -1.61 16.06
CA SER A 146 2.36 -0.42 16.88
C SER A 146 1.16 0.34 17.38
N LYS A 147 0.03 0.31 16.65
CA LYS A 147 -1.14 1.18 16.80
C LYS A 147 -0.83 2.67 16.67
N GLU A 148 0.35 2.98 16.17
CA GLU A 148 0.82 4.34 15.92
C GLU A 148 1.52 4.41 14.57
N ARG A 149 1.39 5.57 13.90
CA ARG A 149 2.03 5.83 12.60
C ARG A 149 3.33 6.59 12.78
N LYS A 150 4.20 6.48 11.78
CA LYS A 150 5.37 7.36 11.65
C LYS A 150 4.89 8.84 11.62
N PRO A 151 5.57 9.78 12.29
CA PRO A 151 6.90 9.69 12.87
C PRO A 151 6.95 9.24 14.35
N SER A 152 5.90 8.62 14.91
CA SER A 152 5.98 8.10 16.26
C SER A 152 7.21 7.19 16.45
N PRO A 153 7.88 7.24 17.60
CA PRO A 153 9.02 6.35 17.89
C PRO A 153 8.61 4.88 18.12
N LYS A 154 7.33 4.62 18.37
CA LYS A 154 6.85 3.29 18.78
C LYS A 154 7.07 2.19 17.74
N PRO A 155 6.71 2.38 16.42
CA PRO A 155 7.00 1.36 15.42
C PRO A 155 8.51 1.10 15.27
N PHE A 156 9.35 2.15 15.42
CA PHE A 156 10.81 2.00 15.36
C PHE A 156 11.36 1.21 16.55
N ASN A 157 10.89 1.49 17.76
CA ASN A 157 11.28 0.74 18.96
C ASN A 157 10.89 -0.74 18.85
N LEU A 158 9.72 -1.04 18.26
CA LEU A 158 9.26 -2.41 18.04
C LEU A 158 10.16 -3.16 17.06
N VAL A 159 10.53 -2.54 15.92
CA VAL A 159 11.39 -3.20 14.95
C VAL A 159 12.81 -3.40 15.50
N LEU A 160 13.37 -2.44 16.23
CA LEU A 160 14.65 -2.57 16.91
C LEU A 160 14.65 -3.75 17.90
N LYS A 161 13.57 -3.87 18.70
CA LYS A 161 13.40 -5.02 19.61
C LYS A 161 13.31 -6.35 18.86
N LYS A 162 12.57 -6.42 17.75
CA LYS A 162 12.48 -7.64 16.92
C LYS A 162 13.83 -8.02 16.32
N LEU A 163 14.65 -7.05 15.91
CA LEU A 163 15.97 -7.26 15.35
C LEU A 163 17.07 -7.58 16.41
N GLY A 164 16.83 -7.21 17.67
CA GLY A 164 17.82 -7.27 18.73
C GLY A 164 18.97 -6.28 18.55
N LEU A 165 18.69 -5.08 17.99
CA LEU A 165 19.68 -4.06 17.66
C LEU A 165 19.36 -2.72 18.33
N SER A 166 20.40 -1.89 18.49
CA SER A 166 20.28 -0.50 18.94
C SER A 166 20.06 0.44 17.74
N LYS A 167 19.57 1.65 18.02
CA LYS A 167 19.33 2.68 16.99
C LYS A 167 20.59 3.06 16.19
N ASP A 168 21.78 2.96 16.82
CA ASP A 168 23.06 3.34 16.20
C ASP A 168 23.61 2.24 15.25
N GLU A 169 22.93 1.09 15.19
CA GLU A 169 23.28 -0.05 14.35
C GLU A 169 22.37 -0.19 13.13
N VAL A 170 21.41 0.71 12.95
CA VAL A 170 20.43 0.64 11.87
C VAL A 170 20.34 1.93 11.06
N VAL A 171 19.88 1.80 9.81
CA VAL A 171 19.53 2.93 8.94
C VAL A 171 18.08 2.74 8.50
N MET A 172 17.29 3.84 8.47
CA MET A 172 15.94 3.88 7.91
C MET A 172 15.98 4.50 6.51
N ILE A 173 15.26 3.88 5.59
CA ILE A 173 15.05 4.35 4.22
C ILE A 173 13.54 4.49 3.97
N GLY A 174 13.11 5.69 3.58
CA GLY A 174 11.72 6.00 3.28
C GLY A 174 11.52 7.47 2.93
#